data_546de406cd6380745215bee1caacbe10
#
_entry.id   546de406cd6380745215bee1caacbe10
#
_cell.length_a   1.000
_cell.length_b   1.000
_cell.length_c   1.000
_cell.angle_alpha   90.00
_cell.angle_beta   90.00
_cell.angle_gamma   90.00
#
_symmetry.space_group_name_H-M   'P 1'
#
loop_
_entity.id
_entity.type
_entity.pdbx_description
1 polymer ?
#
loop_
_entity_poly.entity_id
_entity_poly.type
_entity_poly.pdbx_seq_one_letter_code
_entity_poly.pdbx_strand_id
1 'polypeptide(L)'
;MAIGTRSTRQRAAVASALDNLDDFRTAQEIHQELRGSGEAVGLTTVYRTLQALADSREVDVLRTADGETAYRRCSKGHHHHLVCRNCGRTVEVEGPAVERWADKVAAENGFADISHTLEIFGTCKDCQSPS
;
A
#
# COMPACT_ATOMS: atom_id res chain seq x y z
N MET A 1 20.13 -23.81 7.21
CA MET A 1 19.17 -23.27 8.15
C MET A 1 17.80 -23.19 7.57
N ALA A 2 17.03 -24.20 7.88
CA ALA A 2 15.69 -24.34 7.27
C ALA A 2 14.74 -23.23 7.65
N ILE A 3 14.82 -22.68 8.85
CA ILE A 3 13.92 -21.66 9.34
C ILE A 3 14.01 -20.37 8.52
N GLY A 4 15.23 -19.87 8.31
CA GLY A 4 15.44 -18.66 7.53
C GLY A 4 15.00 -18.79 6.08
N THR A 5 15.24 -19.96 5.48
CA THR A 5 14.87 -20.23 4.09
C THR A 5 13.36 -20.20 3.89
N ARG A 6 12.62 -20.79 4.80
CA ARG A 6 11.17 -20.83 4.70
C ARG A 6 10.56 -19.42 4.82
N SER A 7 10.99 -18.65 5.80
CA SER A 7 10.55 -17.27 5.98
C SER A 7 10.86 -16.43 4.75
N THR A 8 12.06 -16.58 4.20
CA THR A 8 12.47 -15.84 3.02
C THR A 8 11.61 -16.17 1.82
N ARG A 9 11.29 -17.45 1.64
CA ARG A 9 10.41 -17.87 0.54
C ARG A 9 9.01 -17.28 0.67
N GLN A 10 8.46 -17.30 1.88
CA GLN A 10 7.12 -16.77 2.12
C GLN A 10 7.09 -15.26 1.89
N ARG A 11 8.12 -14.55 2.36
CA ARG A 11 8.24 -13.12 2.14
C ARG A 11 8.35 -12.80 0.66
N ALA A 12 9.14 -13.56 -0.07
CA ALA A 12 9.29 -13.38 -1.52
C ALA A 12 7.99 -13.65 -2.25
N ALA A 13 7.24 -14.67 -1.84
CA ALA A 13 5.95 -14.99 -2.45
C ALA A 13 4.94 -13.87 -2.25
N VAL A 14 4.86 -13.30 -1.04
CA VAL A 14 3.96 -12.18 -0.76
C VAL A 14 4.37 -10.95 -1.58
N ALA A 15 5.67 -10.63 -1.62
CA ALA A 15 6.16 -9.50 -2.39
C ALA A 15 5.85 -9.66 -3.88
N SER A 16 6.02 -10.87 -4.40
CA SER A 16 5.71 -11.17 -5.80
C SER A 16 4.22 -11.02 -6.09
N ALA A 17 3.36 -11.46 -5.18
CA ALA A 17 1.91 -11.28 -5.34
C ALA A 17 1.55 -9.79 -5.39
N LEU A 18 2.20 -8.98 -4.56
CA LEU A 18 1.97 -7.53 -4.56
C LEU A 18 2.41 -6.88 -5.88
N ASP A 19 3.49 -7.37 -6.47
CA ASP A 19 3.96 -6.85 -7.75
C ASP A 19 2.96 -7.10 -8.89
N ASN A 20 2.11 -8.11 -8.74
CA ASN A 20 1.09 -8.43 -9.73
C ASN A 20 -0.22 -7.67 -9.49
N LEU A 21 -0.30 -6.91 -8.42
CA LEU A 21 -1.48 -6.14 -8.05
C LEU A 21 -1.17 -4.66 -8.14
N ASP A 22 -1.87 -3.94 -8.99
CA ASP A 22 -1.59 -2.53 -9.24
C ASP A 22 -2.25 -1.61 -8.21
N ASP A 23 -3.24 -2.11 -7.50
CA ASP A 23 -4.03 -1.30 -6.56
C ASP A 23 -3.79 -1.75 -5.12
N PHE A 24 -4.23 -0.91 -4.18
CA PHE A 24 -4.22 -1.33 -2.78
C PHE A 24 -5.14 -2.54 -2.59
N ARG A 25 -4.62 -3.55 -1.90
CA ARG A 25 -5.37 -4.78 -1.62
C ARG A 25 -5.24 -5.16 -0.17
N THR A 26 -6.30 -5.76 0.38
CA THR A 26 -6.28 -6.26 1.76
C THR A 26 -5.45 -7.54 1.84
N ALA A 27 -5.09 -7.91 3.07
CA ALA A 27 -4.37 -9.16 3.28
C ALA A 27 -5.15 -10.37 2.77
N GLN A 28 -6.47 -10.35 2.91
CA GLN A 28 -7.31 -11.44 2.41
C GLN A 28 -7.26 -11.54 0.89
N GLU A 29 -7.30 -10.41 0.20
CA GLU A 29 -7.20 -10.38 -1.25
C GLU A 29 -5.84 -10.88 -1.73
N ILE A 30 -4.78 -10.48 -1.03
CA ILE A 30 -3.43 -10.94 -1.33
C ILE A 30 -3.30 -12.44 -1.09
N HIS A 31 -3.91 -12.93 -0.01
CA HIS A 31 -3.94 -14.36 0.29
C HIS A 31 -4.63 -15.15 -0.82
N GLN A 32 -5.74 -14.63 -1.34
CA GLN A 32 -6.45 -15.27 -2.45
C GLN A 32 -5.58 -15.30 -3.72
N GLU A 33 -4.86 -14.23 -3.98
CA GLU A 33 -3.93 -14.17 -5.11
C GLU A 33 -2.86 -15.26 -4.99
N LEU A 34 -2.31 -15.43 -3.80
CA LEU A 34 -1.33 -16.47 -3.54
C LEU A 34 -1.90 -17.86 -3.75
N ARG A 35 -3.10 -18.11 -3.29
CA ARG A 35 -3.76 -19.39 -3.49
C ARG A 35 -3.99 -19.67 -4.97
N GLY A 36 -4.40 -18.65 -5.71
CA GLY A 36 -4.61 -18.77 -7.16
C GLY A 36 -3.33 -19.09 -7.91
N SER A 37 -2.18 -18.69 -7.37
CA SER A 37 -0.87 -18.96 -7.96
C SER A 37 -0.25 -20.27 -7.45
N GLY A 38 -0.97 -21.02 -6.63
CA GLY A 38 -0.48 -22.28 -6.10
C GLY A 38 0.44 -22.17 -4.91
N GLU A 39 0.55 -20.98 -4.31
CA GLU A 39 1.40 -20.78 -3.14
C GLU A 39 0.68 -21.16 -1.86
N ALA A 40 1.34 -21.96 -1.04
CA ALA A 40 0.75 -22.44 0.22
C ALA A 40 1.19 -21.56 1.38
N VAL A 41 0.63 -20.35 1.46
CA VAL A 41 0.92 -19.42 2.55
C VAL A 41 -0.37 -19.15 3.31
N GLY A 42 -0.36 -19.38 4.62
CA GLY A 42 -1.54 -19.15 5.45
C GLY A 42 -1.82 -17.67 5.63
N LEU A 43 -3.09 -17.33 5.91
CA LEU A 43 -3.52 -15.95 6.09
C LEU A 43 -2.75 -15.24 7.21
N THR A 44 -2.52 -15.90 8.33
CA THR A 44 -1.75 -15.31 9.44
C THR A 44 -0.34 -14.94 9.00
N THR A 45 0.30 -15.80 8.21
CA THR A 45 1.64 -15.53 7.69
C THR A 45 1.61 -14.35 6.71
N VAL A 46 0.56 -14.25 5.89
CA VAL A 46 0.39 -13.10 4.99
C VAL A 46 0.32 -11.80 5.80
N TYR A 47 -0.51 -11.75 6.86
CA TYR A 47 -0.60 -10.57 7.72
C TYR A 47 0.74 -10.19 8.33
N ARG A 48 1.46 -11.17 8.88
CA ARG A 48 2.76 -10.91 9.52
C ARG A 48 3.79 -10.40 8.51
N THR A 49 3.79 -10.98 7.33
CA THR A 49 4.71 -10.57 6.27
C THR A 49 4.41 -9.17 5.78
N LEU A 50 3.13 -8.85 5.58
CA LEU A 50 2.73 -7.51 5.17
C LEU A 50 3.10 -6.48 6.23
N GLN A 51 2.93 -6.81 7.50
CA GLN A 51 3.30 -5.92 8.58
C GLN A 51 4.82 -5.67 8.59
N ALA A 52 5.60 -6.71 8.37
CA ALA A 52 7.07 -6.58 8.30
C ALA A 52 7.49 -5.73 7.10
N LEU A 53 6.84 -5.93 5.95
CA LEU A 53 7.12 -5.12 4.76
C LEU A 53 6.73 -3.66 4.98
N ALA A 54 5.64 -3.41 5.68
CA ALA A 54 5.22 -2.06 6.01
C ALA A 54 6.21 -1.39 6.97
N ASP A 55 6.68 -2.12 7.98
CA ASP A 55 7.63 -1.61 8.94
C ASP A 55 8.97 -1.26 8.28
N SER A 56 9.37 -2.00 7.25
CA SER A 56 10.59 -1.72 6.50
C SER A 56 10.36 -0.76 5.33
N ARG A 57 9.16 -0.23 5.19
CA ARG A 57 8.76 0.73 4.15
C ARG A 57 8.87 0.19 2.74
N GLU A 58 8.68 -1.09 2.58
CA GLU A 58 8.67 -1.72 1.25
C GLU A 58 7.29 -1.73 0.64
N VAL A 59 6.26 -1.51 1.45
CA VAL A 59 4.88 -1.36 0.97
C VAL A 59 4.24 -0.16 1.65
N ASP A 60 3.30 0.44 0.96
CA ASP A 60 2.46 1.50 1.52
C ASP A 60 1.21 0.88 2.12
N VAL A 61 0.69 1.53 3.14
CA VAL A 61 -0.47 1.06 3.88
C VAL A 61 -1.55 2.12 3.79
N LEU A 62 -2.78 1.69 3.55
CA LEU A 62 -3.93 2.58 3.46
C LEU A 62 -5.07 1.98 4.28
N ARG A 63 -5.72 2.80 5.08
CA ARG A 63 -6.94 2.38 5.76
C ARG A 63 -8.12 2.79 4.89
N THR A 64 -8.90 1.82 4.48
CA THR A 64 -10.06 2.08 3.62
C THR A 64 -11.21 2.68 4.42
N ALA A 65 -12.23 3.17 3.71
CA ALA A 65 -13.42 3.75 4.34
C ALA A 65 -14.13 2.73 5.25
N ASP A 66 -14.03 1.46 4.93
CA ASP A 66 -14.62 0.38 5.72
C ASP A 66 -13.81 0.03 6.96
N GLY A 67 -12.69 0.71 7.18
CA GLY A 67 -11.82 0.42 8.31
C GLY A 67 -10.83 -0.70 8.07
N GLU A 68 -10.78 -1.26 6.88
CA GLU A 68 -9.83 -2.30 6.54
C GLU A 68 -8.48 -1.71 6.19
N THR A 69 -7.42 -2.49 6.39
CA THR A 69 -6.08 -2.10 6.02
C THR A 69 -5.73 -2.74 4.68
N ALA A 70 -5.26 -1.93 3.74
CA ALA A 70 -4.85 -2.39 2.43
C ALA A 70 -3.39 -2.04 2.20
N TYR A 71 -2.74 -2.79 1.32
CA TYR A 71 -1.30 -2.69 1.08
C TYR A 71 -1.03 -2.59 -0.41
N ARG A 72 0.01 -1.85 -0.76
CA ARG A 72 0.45 -1.70 -2.14
C ARG A 72 1.95 -1.51 -2.17
N ARG A 73 2.61 -2.24 -3.05
CA ARG A 73 4.03 -2.02 -3.27
C ARG A 73 4.17 -0.87 -4.26
N CYS A 74 4.67 0.25 -3.76
CA CYS A 74 4.76 1.47 -4.54
C CYS A 74 6.21 1.76 -4.92
N SER A 75 6.39 2.68 -5.85
CA SER A 75 7.73 3.12 -6.24
C SER A 75 8.40 3.83 -5.05
N LYS A 76 9.72 3.81 -5.06
CA LYS A 76 10.49 4.47 -4.02
C LYS A 76 10.40 5.99 -4.20
N GLY A 77 10.52 6.70 -3.10
CA GLY A 77 10.45 8.14 -3.10
C GLY A 77 9.13 8.64 -2.58
N HIS A 78 9.03 9.94 -2.50
CA HIS A 78 7.85 10.58 -1.94
C HIS A 78 6.72 10.64 -2.98
N HIS A 79 5.58 10.09 -2.63
CA HIS A 79 4.43 10.07 -3.53
C HIS A 79 3.15 10.06 -2.71
N HIS A 80 2.05 10.38 -3.38
CA HIS A 80 0.72 10.33 -2.82
C HIS A 80 -0.15 9.43 -3.68
N HIS A 81 -1.35 9.13 -3.23
CA HIS A 81 -2.24 8.23 -3.94
C HIS A 81 -3.60 8.86 -4.20
N LEU A 82 -4.12 8.57 -5.39
CA LEU A 82 -5.50 8.85 -5.74
C LEU A 82 -6.19 7.49 -5.83
N VAL A 83 -7.21 7.28 -5.02
CA VAL A 83 -7.84 5.97 -4.85
C VAL A 83 -9.33 6.05 -5.13
N CYS A 84 -9.83 5.11 -5.92
CA CYS A 84 -11.27 4.99 -6.14
C CYS A 84 -11.93 4.33 -4.94
N ARG A 85 -12.92 5.01 -4.37
CA ARG A 85 -13.68 4.46 -3.23
C ARG A 85 -14.41 3.17 -3.54
N ASN A 86 -14.75 3.00 -4.81
CA ASN A 86 -15.62 1.91 -5.23
C ASN A 86 -14.84 0.65 -5.62
N CYS A 87 -13.89 0.77 -6.53
CA CYS A 87 -13.17 -0.41 -7.04
C CYS A 87 -11.74 -0.54 -6.53
N GLY A 88 -11.23 0.47 -5.84
CA GLY A 88 -9.87 0.43 -5.30
C GLY A 88 -8.79 0.83 -6.28
N ARG A 89 -9.15 1.22 -7.50
CA ARG A 89 -8.15 1.66 -8.47
C ARG A 89 -7.25 2.72 -7.85
N THR A 90 -5.95 2.55 -7.97
CA THR A 90 -4.97 3.42 -7.33
C THR A 90 -4.00 4.00 -8.36
N VAL A 91 -3.77 5.29 -8.26
CA VAL A 91 -2.79 5.99 -9.09
C VAL A 91 -1.82 6.70 -8.17
N GLU A 92 -0.52 6.51 -8.39
CA GLU A 92 0.50 7.28 -7.67
C GLU A 92 0.58 8.66 -8.29
N VAL A 93 0.59 9.67 -7.45
CA VAL A 93 0.71 11.05 -7.92
C VAL A 93 1.81 11.76 -7.14
N GLU A 94 2.49 12.67 -7.79
CA GLU A 94 3.48 13.51 -7.15
C GLU A 94 2.84 14.83 -6.80
N GLY A 95 3.20 15.39 -5.64
CA GLY A 95 2.63 16.64 -5.20
C GLY A 95 3.70 17.61 -4.72
N PRO A 96 4.59 18.10 -5.62
CA PRO A 96 5.67 18.98 -5.16
C PRO A 96 5.16 20.25 -4.49
N ALA A 97 4.01 20.75 -4.88
CA ALA A 97 3.40 21.90 -4.22
C ALA A 97 2.99 21.57 -2.79
N VAL A 98 2.46 20.37 -2.56
CA VAL A 98 2.10 19.90 -1.21
C VAL A 98 3.35 19.75 -0.35
N GLU A 99 4.41 19.19 -0.92
CA GLU A 99 5.67 19.02 -0.21
C GLU A 99 6.23 20.37 0.24
N ARG A 100 6.29 21.34 -0.67
CA ARG A 100 6.81 22.67 -0.36
C ARG A 100 5.95 23.36 0.69
N TRP A 101 4.65 23.23 0.60
CA TRP A 101 3.73 23.81 1.58
C TRP A 101 3.95 23.21 2.97
N ALA A 102 4.08 21.89 3.05
CA ALA A 102 4.31 21.21 4.32
C ALA A 102 5.63 21.66 4.96
N ASP A 103 6.70 21.75 4.17
CA ASP A 103 8.00 22.21 4.64
C ASP A 103 7.92 23.63 5.15
N LYS A 104 7.22 24.49 4.42
CA LYS A 104 7.06 25.90 4.83
C LYS A 104 6.31 26.03 6.13
N VAL A 105 5.20 25.30 6.27
CA VAL A 105 4.39 25.34 7.51
C VAL A 105 5.22 24.85 8.69
N ALA A 106 5.98 23.79 8.50
CA ALA A 106 6.84 23.26 9.55
C ALA A 106 7.88 24.27 9.99
N ALA A 107 8.57 24.89 9.01
CA ALA A 107 9.60 25.89 9.29
C ALA A 107 9.03 27.10 10.03
N GLU A 108 7.87 27.58 9.60
CA GLU A 108 7.21 28.73 10.22
C GLU A 108 6.82 28.48 11.66
N ASN A 109 6.59 27.24 12.03
CA ASN A 109 6.16 26.84 13.37
C ASN A 109 7.27 26.17 14.18
N GLY A 110 8.48 26.12 13.65
CA GLY A 110 9.64 25.59 14.38
C GLY A 110 9.67 24.07 14.47
N PHE A 111 9.04 23.37 13.54
CA PHE A 111 9.05 21.91 13.51
C PHE A 111 10.14 21.39 12.57
N ALA A 112 10.79 20.31 12.98
CA ALA A 112 11.79 19.62 12.18
C ALA A 112 11.40 18.15 12.05
N ASP A 113 12.05 17.44 11.11
CA ASP A 113 11.84 16.01 10.90
C ASP A 113 10.37 15.64 10.70
N ILE A 114 9.68 16.45 9.92
CA ILE A 114 8.26 16.26 9.67
C ILE A 114 8.02 15.14 8.65
N SER A 115 6.86 14.53 8.76
CA SER A 115 6.34 13.65 7.73
C SER A 115 4.88 13.98 7.56
N HIS A 116 4.34 13.61 6.42
CA HIS A 116 2.92 13.80 6.16
C HIS A 116 2.40 12.69 5.29
N THR A 117 1.11 12.46 5.36
CA THR A 117 0.43 11.52 4.49
C THR A 117 -0.70 12.27 3.80
N LEU A 118 -0.93 11.93 2.54
CA LEU A 118 -2.01 12.51 1.77
C LEU A 118 -2.57 11.46 0.84
N GLU A 119 -3.83 11.15 1.02
CA GLU A 119 -4.55 10.25 0.13
C GLU A 119 -5.78 10.99 -0.38
N ILE A 120 -6.02 10.91 -1.68
CA ILE A 120 -7.17 11.55 -2.30
C ILE A 120 -8.12 10.45 -2.73
N PHE A 121 -9.37 10.54 -2.32
CA PHE A 121 -10.39 9.55 -2.64
C PHE A 121 -11.42 10.13 -3.59
N GLY A 122 -11.80 9.34 -4.57
CA GLY A 122 -12.81 9.76 -5.52
C GLY A 122 -13.47 8.55 -6.17
N THR A 123 -14.16 8.77 -7.29
CA THR A 123 -14.78 7.71 -8.07
C THR A 123 -14.13 7.69 -9.44
N CYS A 124 -13.49 6.59 -9.80
CA CYS A 124 -12.78 6.53 -11.07
C CYS A 124 -13.77 6.55 -12.24
N LYS A 125 -13.23 6.81 -13.43
CA LYS A 125 -14.04 6.95 -14.63
C LYS A 125 -14.99 5.76 -14.85
N ASP A 126 -14.48 4.55 -14.64
CA ASP A 126 -15.25 3.33 -14.89
C ASP A 126 -16.34 3.10 -13.84
N CYS A 127 -16.18 3.68 -12.66
CA CYS A 127 -17.17 3.56 -11.58
C CYS A 127 -18.20 4.69 -11.57
N GLN A 128 -17.97 5.74 -12.35
CA GLN A 128 -18.96 6.82 -12.48
C GLN A 128 -20.15 6.29 -13.25
N SER A 129 -21.29 6.41 -12.64
CA SER A 129 -22.50 5.90 -13.27
C SER A 129 -22.84 6.72 -14.51
N PRO A 130 -23.10 6.08 -15.65
CA PRO A 130 -23.56 6.79 -16.84
C PRO A 130 -25.02 7.06 -16.78
N SER A 131 -25.67 7.24 -15.84
CA SER A 131 -27.12 7.40 -15.71
C SER A 131 -27.75 8.26 -16.80
#